data_5e3fa62e22da88524a4e58229cc276ae
#
_entry.id   5e3fa62e22da88524a4e58229cc276ae
#
_cell.length_a   1.000
_cell.length_b   1.000
_cell.length_c   1.000
_cell.angle_alpha   90.00
_cell.angle_beta   90.00
_cell.angle_gamma   90.00
#
_symmetry.space_group_name_H-M   'P 1'
#
loop_
_entity.id
_entity.type
_entity.pdbx_description
1 polymer ?
#
loop_
_entity_poly.entity_id
_entity_poly.type
_entity_poly.pdbx_seq_one_letter_code
_entity_poly.pdbx_strand_id
1 'polypeptide(L)'
;MVGYLPHCTFNLNNRAASIDTPLHAYIPYDHVDHLHPDAVIAIACTKDSRALTEEIFGGELGWLPWQRPGYDLGLKLETLCRERPDIEGIVLEGHGLFTWGDKSKSCYLNSLDVIQKAADWLAQKNTGVAFGGSAYDNPLSASERDAVATRLMPLIRGKISTVQRKVGHCNQSDEVLAFVNANDLRPLAALGTSCPDHFLRTKIRPLVLDFNPTADDLEAELARCVEGLDQQLEAYRTDYADYYNRCKRDNSPAIRDTNAVVYLVPGVGMITFAKDKATARIACEFYVNAINVMREANGVSEYVGLDEQEAFDIEYWLLEEAKLRRMPKPKSLDGQVAFITGGAGGIGKATARRLLNEGACVILADIDTEAMVSAKQELSADYSQDVV
;
A
#
# COMPACT_ATOMS: atom_id res chain seq x y z
N MET A 1 17.25 15.66 16.85
CA MET A 1 18.18 14.74 16.17
C MET A 1 18.14 14.89 14.66
N VAL A 2 17.00 14.79 13.99
CA VAL A 2 16.91 14.84 12.50
C VAL A 2 17.65 16.04 11.89
N GLY A 3 17.64 17.21 12.52
CA GLY A 3 18.39 18.38 12.08
C GLY A 3 19.92 18.22 12.09
N TYR A 4 20.44 17.24 12.81
CA TYR A 4 21.90 16.95 12.83
C TYR A 4 22.33 15.95 11.76
N LEU A 5 21.44 15.11 11.25
CA LEU A 5 21.78 14.07 10.26
C LEU A 5 22.47 14.64 9.00
N PRO A 6 22.10 15.81 8.46
CA PRO A 6 22.81 16.42 7.32
C PRO A 6 24.28 16.76 7.60
N HIS A 7 24.64 16.91 8.87
CA HIS A 7 26.01 17.21 9.29
C HIS A 7 26.86 15.95 9.54
N CYS A 8 26.25 14.77 9.47
CA CYS A 8 26.88 13.47 9.70
C CYS A 8 27.06 12.67 8.40
N THR A 9 26.93 13.30 7.24
CA THR A 9 27.11 12.63 5.94
C THR A 9 28.59 12.61 5.55
N PHE A 10 29.04 11.50 4.96
CA PHE A 10 30.42 11.32 4.53
C PHE A 10 30.82 12.23 3.36
N ASN A 11 29.89 12.56 2.50
CA ASN A 11 30.09 13.47 1.37
C ASN A 11 29.11 14.65 1.41
N LEU A 12 29.37 15.66 0.59
CA LEU A 12 28.48 16.82 0.42
C LEU A 12 27.20 16.47 -0.35
N ASN A 13 26.63 15.32 -0.06
CA ASN A 13 25.41 14.86 -0.70
C ASN A 13 24.20 15.53 -0.05
N ASN A 14 23.42 16.26 -0.84
CA ASN A 14 22.24 16.99 -0.39
C ASN A 14 21.02 16.08 -0.13
N ARG A 15 21.12 14.76 -0.24
CA ARG A 15 20.03 13.86 0.09
C ARG A 15 19.85 13.81 1.61
N ALA A 16 18.63 13.99 2.06
CA ALA A 16 18.29 13.81 3.46
C ALA A 16 18.51 12.35 3.86
N ALA A 17 19.09 12.14 5.05
CA ALA A 17 19.18 10.81 5.63
C ALA A 17 17.79 10.26 5.93
N SER A 18 17.65 8.92 5.89
CA SER A 18 16.39 8.25 6.28
C SER A 18 16.11 8.43 7.77
N ILE A 19 14.84 8.31 8.13
CA ILE A 19 14.40 8.19 9.53
C ILE A 19 14.98 6.94 10.19
N ASP A 20 15.29 5.92 9.38
CA ASP A 20 15.87 4.66 9.86
C ASP A 20 17.36 4.74 10.13
N THR A 21 18.04 5.82 9.73
CA THR A 21 19.47 6.00 9.99
C THR A 21 19.87 5.73 11.44
N PRO A 22 19.15 6.24 12.47
CA PRO A 22 19.43 5.88 13.85
C PRO A 22 19.25 4.40 14.16
N LEU A 23 18.27 3.74 13.54
CA LEU A 23 17.97 2.34 13.78
C LEU A 23 19.16 1.47 13.39
N HIS A 24 19.71 1.72 12.19
CA HIS A 24 20.93 1.06 11.73
C HIS A 24 22.18 1.44 12.54
N ALA A 25 22.28 2.68 13.00
CA ALA A 25 23.46 3.16 13.74
C ALA A 25 23.54 2.62 15.18
N TYR A 26 22.42 2.25 15.80
CA TYR A 26 22.37 1.75 17.17
C TYR A 26 22.50 0.24 17.28
N ILE A 27 22.30 -0.51 16.20
CA ILE A 27 22.54 -1.95 16.15
C ILE A 27 24.07 -2.14 16.01
N PRO A 28 24.73 -2.90 16.92
CA PRO A 28 26.20 -2.95 17.05
C PRO A 28 26.85 -3.93 16.05
N TYR A 29 26.44 -3.87 14.77
CA TYR A 29 26.95 -4.74 13.70
C TYR A 29 27.27 -3.92 12.45
N ASP A 30 28.23 -4.37 11.66
CA ASP A 30 28.70 -3.65 10.46
C ASP A 30 27.69 -3.68 9.31
N HIS A 31 26.87 -4.72 9.22
CA HIS A 31 25.86 -4.89 8.20
C HIS A 31 24.51 -5.17 8.85
N VAL A 32 23.53 -4.32 8.56
CA VAL A 32 22.18 -4.37 9.12
C VAL A 32 21.17 -4.22 8.01
N ASP A 33 20.26 -5.18 7.88
CA ASP A 33 19.10 -5.11 7.00
C ASP A 33 17.85 -4.77 7.80
N HIS A 34 17.01 -3.87 7.26
CA HIS A 34 15.65 -3.60 7.73
C HIS A 34 14.66 -3.88 6.60
N LEU A 35 13.73 -4.77 6.84
CA LEU A 35 12.84 -5.32 5.82
C LEU A 35 11.39 -5.41 6.31
N HIS A 36 10.45 -5.33 5.37
CA HIS A 36 9.02 -5.50 5.61
C HIS A 36 8.46 -6.70 4.81
N PRO A 37 8.91 -7.94 5.05
CA PRO A 37 8.45 -9.10 4.30
C PRO A 37 7.07 -9.57 4.80
N ASP A 38 6.15 -9.86 3.88
CA ASP A 38 4.76 -10.25 4.19
C ASP A 38 4.66 -11.32 5.27
N ALA A 39 5.47 -12.38 5.18
CA ALA A 39 5.43 -13.49 6.13
C ALA A 39 5.79 -13.07 7.57
N VAL A 40 6.82 -12.22 7.73
CA VAL A 40 7.21 -11.75 9.07
C VAL A 40 6.22 -10.71 9.59
N ILE A 41 5.76 -9.79 8.72
CA ILE A 41 4.75 -8.79 9.12
C ILE A 41 3.45 -9.50 9.52
N ALA A 42 3.05 -10.57 8.83
CA ALA A 42 1.86 -11.32 9.19
C ALA A 42 1.93 -11.84 10.64
N ILE A 43 3.08 -12.38 11.05
CA ILE A 43 3.33 -12.81 12.43
C ILE A 43 3.34 -11.60 13.38
N ALA A 44 4.05 -10.53 13.00
CA ALA A 44 4.19 -9.31 13.78
C ALA A 44 2.85 -8.55 14.00
N CYS A 45 1.87 -8.76 13.12
CA CYS A 45 0.54 -8.15 13.16
C CYS A 45 -0.54 -9.08 13.73
N THR A 46 -0.15 -10.12 14.45
CA THR A 46 -1.09 -10.93 15.22
C THR A 46 -1.16 -10.48 16.68
N LYS A 47 -2.29 -10.75 17.32
CA LYS A 47 -2.47 -10.56 18.76
C LYS A 47 -1.42 -11.31 19.60
N ASP A 48 -0.99 -12.46 19.12
CA ASP A 48 -0.04 -13.34 19.78
C ASP A 48 1.39 -13.21 19.24
N SER A 49 1.73 -12.09 18.57
CA SER A 49 2.97 -11.89 17.80
C SER A 49 4.24 -12.24 18.57
N ARG A 50 4.31 -11.92 19.88
CA ARG A 50 5.44 -12.26 20.73
C ARG A 50 5.60 -13.76 20.94
N ALA A 51 4.50 -14.45 21.26
CA ALA A 51 4.49 -15.89 21.50
C ALA A 51 4.81 -16.65 20.21
N LEU A 52 4.25 -16.21 19.07
CA LEU A 52 4.53 -16.81 17.77
C LEU A 52 5.99 -16.58 17.34
N THR A 53 6.56 -15.41 17.59
CA THR A 53 7.98 -15.16 17.33
C THR A 53 8.86 -16.14 18.10
N GLU A 54 8.58 -16.38 19.39
CA GLU A 54 9.31 -17.36 20.21
C GLU A 54 9.09 -18.80 19.71
N GLU A 55 7.85 -19.17 19.34
CA GLU A 55 7.54 -20.51 18.81
C GLU A 55 8.30 -20.79 17.51
N ILE A 56 8.37 -19.82 16.60
CA ILE A 56 8.94 -20.00 15.26
C ILE A 56 10.46 -20.00 15.29
N PHE A 57 11.04 -19.08 16.05
CA PHE A 57 12.48 -18.79 16.00
C PHE A 57 13.24 -19.27 17.25
N GLY A 58 12.54 -19.79 18.27
CA GLY A 58 13.16 -20.46 19.42
C GLY A 58 14.19 -19.63 20.18
N GLY A 59 14.04 -18.30 20.20
CA GLY A 59 14.99 -17.39 20.84
C GLY A 59 16.14 -16.92 19.94
N GLU A 60 16.26 -17.38 18.72
CA GLU A 60 17.22 -16.84 17.72
C GLU A 60 16.92 -15.37 17.38
N LEU A 61 15.65 -14.96 17.47
CA LEU A 61 15.23 -13.57 17.26
C LEU A 61 14.71 -12.95 18.56
N GLY A 62 14.98 -11.65 18.70
CA GLY A 62 14.31 -10.79 19.66
C GLY A 62 12.94 -10.36 19.17
N TRP A 63 12.12 -9.84 20.08
CA TRP A 63 10.84 -9.20 19.77
C TRP A 63 10.72 -7.88 20.52
N LEU A 64 10.24 -6.82 19.82
CA LEU A 64 9.93 -5.53 20.43
C LEU A 64 8.47 -5.16 20.18
N PRO A 65 7.77 -4.62 21.21
CA PRO A 65 6.43 -4.08 21.03
C PRO A 65 6.47 -2.89 20.07
N TRP A 66 5.30 -2.56 19.52
CA TRP A 66 5.15 -1.41 18.63
C TRP A 66 5.87 -0.17 19.18
N GLN A 67 6.64 0.42 18.34
CA GLN A 67 7.27 1.71 18.53
C GLN A 67 7.38 2.41 17.18
N ARG A 68 6.90 3.64 17.09
CA ARG A 68 7.07 4.44 15.89
C ARG A 68 8.56 4.50 15.47
N PRO A 69 8.86 4.37 14.15
CA PRO A 69 10.22 4.49 13.64
C PRO A 69 10.90 5.78 14.09
N GLY A 70 12.20 5.72 14.35
CA GLY A 70 13.00 6.87 14.74
C GLY A 70 13.91 6.63 15.95
N TYR A 71 14.29 7.70 16.62
CA TYR A 71 15.28 7.68 17.68
C TYR A 71 14.97 6.74 18.85
N ASP A 72 13.72 6.79 19.34
CA ASP A 72 13.30 5.99 20.49
C ASP A 72 13.31 4.49 20.16
N LEU A 73 12.93 4.11 18.95
CA LEU A 73 13.07 2.73 18.47
C LEU A 73 14.55 2.33 18.39
N GLY A 74 15.42 3.23 17.90
CA GLY A 74 16.87 2.98 17.88
C GLY A 74 17.45 2.66 19.25
N LEU A 75 17.07 3.40 20.29
CA LEU A 75 17.50 3.13 21.67
C LEU A 75 16.95 1.79 22.22
N LYS A 76 15.73 1.41 21.86
CA LYS A 76 15.18 0.09 22.23
C LYS A 76 15.92 -1.06 21.54
N LEU A 77 16.26 -0.88 20.26
CA LEU A 77 17.07 -1.84 19.50
C LEU A 77 18.44 -2.03 20.14
N GLU A 78 19.16 -0.92 20.43
CA GLU A 78 20.46 -0.95 21.13
C GLU A 78 20.37 -1.71 22.47
N THR A 79 19.34 -1.38 23.27
CA THR A 79 19.15 -1.99 24.56
C THR A 79 18.94 -3.50 24.44
N LEU A 80 18.08 -3.94 23.53
CA LEU A 80 17.79 -5.35 23.32
C LEU A 80 19.02 -6.10 22.78
N CYS A 81 19.77 -5.55 21.83
CA CYS A 81 21.02 -6.14 21.34
C CYS A 81 22.08 -6.29 22.44
N ARG A 82 22.14 -5.37 23.39
CA ARG A 82 23.06 -5.43 24.54
C ARG A 82 22.63 -6.49 25.56
N GLU A 83 21.33 -6.60 25.81
CA GLU A 83 20.76 -7.59 26.75
C GLU A 83 20.75 -9.02 26.17
N ARG A 84 20.62 -9.11 24.86
CA ARG A 84 20.55 -10.37 24.11
C ARG A 84 21.59 -10.38 22.97
N PRO A 85 22.90 -10.49 23.29
CA PRO A 85 23.95 -10.50 22.27
C PRO A 85 23.97 -11.80 21.43
N ASP A 86 23.17 -12.77 21.79
CA ASP A 86 23.00 -14.08 21.16
C ASP A 86 21.99 -14.08 20.00
N ILE A 87 21.17 -13.03 19.85
CA ILE A 87 20.15 -12.99 18.79
C ILE A 87 20.73 -12.52 17.45
N GLU A 88 20.11 -12.99 16.37
CA GLU A 88 20.53 -12.72 14.98
C GLU A 88 19.59 -11.73 14.26
N GLY A 89 18.54 -11.29 14.94
CA GLY A 89 17.58 -10.33 14.43
C GLY A 89 16.49 -9.97 15.43
N ILE A 90 15.60 -9.07 15.04
CA ILE A 90 14.49 -8.59 15.87
C ILE A 90 13.24 -8.44 15.04
N VAL A 91 12.15 -9.08 15.48
CA VAL A 91 10.81 -8.84 14.96
C VAL A 91 10.22 -7.63 15.68
N LEU A 92 9.69 -6.67 14.92
CA LEU A 92 9.01 -5.49 15.44
C LEU A 92 7.50 -5.67 15.29
N GLU A 93 6.76 -5.65 16.40
CA GLU A 93 5.29 -5.72 16.38
C GLU A 93 4.71 -4.63 15.47
N GLY A 94 3.80 -5.02 14.57
CA GLY A 94 3.11 -4.10 13.65
C GLY A 94 4.02 -3.33 12.69
N HIS A 95 5.29 -3.80 12.45
CA HIS A 95 6.24 -3.04 11.67
C HIS A 95 7.04 -3.90 10.68
N GLY A 96 7.98 -4.72 11.16
CA GLY A 96 8.88 -5.45 10.28
C GLY A 96 9.99 -6.21 10.99
N LEU A 97 11.13 -6.35 10.32
CA LEU A 97 12.25 -7.18 10.70
C LEU A 97 13.57 -6.40 10.64
N PHE A 98 14.42 -6.58 11.64
CA PHE A 98 15.85 -6.29 11.56
C PHE A 98 16.63 -7.59 11.62
N THR A 99 17.66 -7.70 10.78
CA THR A 99 18.68 -8.74 10.83
C THR A 99 20.05 -8.11 10.62
N TRP A 100 21.10 -8.83 10.95
CA TRP A 100 22.48 -8.33 10.82
C TRP A 100 23.48 -9.45 10.56
N GLY A 101 24.75 -9.05 10.35
CA GLY A 101 25.86 -9.97 10.18
C GLY A 101 27.21 -9.23 10.05
N ASP A 102 28.29 -9.96 10.25
CA ASP A 102 29.66 -9.42 10.13
C ASP A 102 30.05 -9.09 8.68
N LYS A 103 29.32 -9.61 7.71
CA LYS A 103 29.53 -9.36 6.27
C LYS A 103 28.18 -9.16 5.60
N SER A 104 28.15 -8.33 4.55
CA SER A 104 26.93 -8.07 3.79
C SER A 104 26.24 -9.35 3.27
N LYS A 105 27.03 -10.34 2.84
CA LYS A 105 26.49 -11.63 2.40
C LYS A 105 25.84 -12.40 3.54
N SER A 106 26.46 -12.46 4.72
CA SER A 106 25.88 -13.17 5.87
C SER A 106 24.63 -12.48 6.39
N CYS A 107 24.61 -11.14 6.44
CA CYS A 107 23.42 -10.35 6.77
C CYS A 107 22.25 -10.65 5.82
N TYR A 108 22.50 -10.60 4.51
CA TYR A 108 21.51 -10.92 3.49
C TYR A 108 20.97 -12.35 3.60
N LEU A 109 21.87 -13.33 3.79
CA LEU A 109 21.45 -14.74 3.94
C LEU A 109 20.66 -14.97 5.23
N ASN A 110 21.01 -14.28 6.32
CA ASN A 110 20.23 -14.31 7.55
C ASN A 110 18.82 -13.75 7.34
N SER A 111 18.70 -12.61 6.63
CA SER A 111 17.39 -12.07 6.25
C SER A 111 16.52 -13.09 5.50
N LEU A 112 17.11 -13.77 4.51
CA LEU A 112 16.40 -14.78 3.72
C LEU A 112 15.98 -15.99 4.55
N ASP A 113 16.84 -16.47 5.45
CA ASP A 113 16.56 -17.61 6.32
C ASP A 113 15.40 -17.31 7.27
N VAL A 114 15.40 -16.15 7.89
CA VAL A 114 14.31 -15.70 8.77
C VAL A 114 12.99 -15.61 8.00
N ILE A 115 12.99 -15.01 6.80
CA ILE A 115 11.80 -14.90 5.96
C ILE A 115 11.28 -16.28 5.56
N GLN A 116 12.19 -17.19 5.17
CA GLN A 116 11.82 -18.54 4.77
C GLN A 116 11.24 -19.33 5.94
N LYS A 117 11.84 -19.27 7.14
CA LYS A 117 11.31 -19.92 8.35
C LYS A 117 9.90 -19.44 8.68
N ALA A 118 9.67 -18.12 8.60
CA ALA A 118 8.34 -17.54 8.80
C ALA A 118 7.32 -18.05 7.76
N ALA A 119 7.69 -18.04 6.48
CA ALA A 119 6.82 -18.48 5.39
C ALA A 119 6.50 -19.98 5.50
N ASP A 120 7.48 -20.81 5.79
CA ASP A 120 7.30 -22.26 5.93
C ASP A 120 6.39 -22.60 7.14
N TRP A 121 6.56 -21.90 8.25
CA TRP A 121 5.71 -22.07 9.42
C TRP A 121 4.25 -21.66 9.12
N LEU A 122 4.05 -20.48 8.49
CA LEU A 122 2.73 -20.04 8.07
C LEU A 122 2.07 -21.04 7.13
N ALA A 123 2.79 -21.56 6.13
CA ALA A 123 2.28 -22.54 5.19
C ALA A 123 1.86 -23.85 5.87
N GLN A 124 2.53 -24.24 6.96
CA GLN A 124 2.20 -25.44 7.72
C GLN A 124 1.01 -25.24 8.67
N LYS A 125 0.91 -24.06 9.27
CA LYS A 125 -0.10 -23.77 10.31
C LYS A 125 -1.39 -23.19 9.74
N ASN A 126 -1.29 -22.40 8.67
CA ASN A 126 -2.44 -21.77 8.03
C ASN A 126 -3.18 -22.79 7.15
N THR A 127 -3.93 -23.68 7.81
CA THR A 127 -4.78 -24.69 7.15
C THR A 127 -6.24 -24.23 7.04
N GLY A 128 -6.53 -23.03 7.51
CA GLY A 128 -7.86 -22.45 7.56
C GLY A 128 -8.36 -21.93 6.21
N VAL A 129 -9.62 -21.60 6.19
CA VAL A 129 -10.26 -20.93 5.05
C VAL A 129 -9.95 -19.44 5.15
N ALA A 130 -9.27 -18.90 4.14
CA ALA A 130 -8.90 -17.48 4.13
C ALA A 130 -10.11 -16.57 4.32
N PHE A 131 -9.97 -15.54 5.17
CA PHE A 131 -10.95 -14.47 5.40
C PHE A 131 -12.36 -14.94 5.76
N GLY A 132 -12.49 -16.07 6.47
CA GLY A 132 -13.80 -16.64 6.82
C GLY A 132 -14.53 -17.31 5.64
N GLY A 133 -13.87 -17.54 4.52
CA GLY A 133 -14.42 -18.16 3.32
C GLY A 133 -15.12 -17.19 2.36
N SER A 134 -15.58 -17.74 1.25
CA SER A 134 -16.31 -16.95 0.24
C SER A 134 -17.71 -16.57 0.74
N ALA A 135 -18.05 -15.31 0.57
CA ALA A 135 -19.40 -14.80 0.82
C ALA A 135 -20.38 -15.09 -0.35
N TYR A 136 -19.87 -15.55 -1.49
CA TYR A 136 -20.66 -15.71 -2.70
C TYR A 136 -20.38 -17.08 -3.35
N ASP A 137 -21.45 -17.83 -3.62
CA ASP A 137 -21.38 -19.15 -4.28
C ASP A 137 -21.02 -19.04 -5.76
N ASN A 138 -21.49 -17.97 -6.42
CA ASN A 138 -21.28 -17.73 -7.85
C ASN A 138 -20.62 -16.37 -8.04
N PRO A 139 -19.29 -16.29 -8.10
CA PRO A 139 -18.58 -15.05 -8.36
C PRO A 139 -18.82 -14.55 -9.77
N LEU A 140 -18.80 -13.22 -9.96
CA LEU A 140 -18.91 -12.58 -11.27
C LEU A 140 -17.79 -13.09 -12.22
N SER A 141 -18.15 -13.31 -13.47
CA SER A 141 -17.20 -13.59 -14.54
C SER A 141 -16.24 -12.40 -14.79
N ALA A 142 -15.11 -12.65 -15.43
CA ALA A 142 -14.17 -11.58 -15.75
C ALA A 142 -14.82 -10.45 -16.58
N SER A 143 -15.67 -10.80 -17.57
CA SER A 143 -16.38 -9.83 -18.39
C SER A 143 -17.37 -8.97 -17.62
N GLU A 144 -18.07 -9.54 -16.62
CA GLU A 144 -18.99 -8.80 -15.76
C GLU A 144 -18.22 -7.87 -14.85
N ARG A 145 -17.11 -8.34 -14.24
CA ARG A 145 -16.25 -7.50 -13.42
C ARG A 145 -15.70 -6.30 -14.19
N ASP A 146 -15.24 -6.53 -15.41
CA ASP A 146 -14.72 -5.49 -16.30
C ASP A 146 -15.82 -4.47 -16.68
N ALA A 147 -17.03 -4.94 -16.96
CA ALA A 147 -18.16 -4.06 -17.26
C ALA A 147 -18.49 -3.15 -16.07
N VAL A 148 -18.57 -3.72 -14.87
CA VAL A 148 -18.85 -2.94 -13.63
C VAL A 148 -17.70 -1.96 -13.35
N ALA A 149 -16.44 -2.40 -13.39
CA ALA A 149 -15.27 -1.56 -13.14
C ALA A 149 -15.19 -0.40 -14.15
N THR A 150 -15.42 -0.66 -15.42
CA THR A 150 -15.41 0.33 -16.52
C THR A 150 -16.46 1.42 -16.28
N ARG A 151 -17.61 1.09 -15.70
CA ARG A 151 -18.67 2.05 -15.37
C ARG A 151 -18.39 2.82 -14.09
N LEU A 152 -17.92 2.14 -13.03
CA LEU A 152 -17.68 2.76 -11.71
C LEU A 152 -16.46 3.70 -11.70
N MET A 153 -15.34 3.30 -12.31
CA MET A 153 -14.10 4.08 -12.24
C MET A 153 -14.24 5.53 -12.70
N PRO A 154 -14.84 5.85 -13.87
CA PRO A 154 -15.00 7.25 -14.30
C PRO A 154 -15.91 8.04 -13.37
N LEU A 155 -16.96 7.42 -12.83
CA LEU A 155 -17.91 8.07 -11.93
C LEU A 155 -17.27 8.42 -10.59
N ILE A 156 -16.57 7.46 -9.97
CA ILE A 156 -15.81 7.70 -8.74
C ILE A 156 -14.76 8.79 -9.00
N ARG A 157 -13.96 8.65 -10.06
CA ARG A 157 -12.95 9.63 -10.46
C ARG A 157 -13.52 11.03 -10.57
N GLY A 158 -14.67 11.21 -11.22
CA GLY A 158 -15.34 12.49 -11.36
C GLY A 158 -15.68 13.12 -10.00
N LYS A 159 -16.19 12.34 -9.08
CA LYS A 159 -16.65 12.79 -7.74
C LYS A 159 -15.51 13.09 -6.77
N ILE A 160 -14.33 12.48 -6.95
CA ILE A 160 -13.16 12.66 -6.06
C ILE A 160 -12.07 13.60 -6.63
N SER A 161 -12.20 14.05 -7.88
CA SER A 161 -11.24 14.94 -8.53
C SER A 161 -11.57 16.44 -8.27
N THR A 162 -11.91 16.77 -7.05
CA THR A 162 -12.36 18.13 -6.67
C THR A 162 -11.20 19.08 -6.42
N VAL A 163 -10.17 18.67 -5.69
CA VAL A 163 -8.98 19.46 -5.38
C VAL A 163 -7.88 19.21 -6.39
N GLN A 164 -7.68 17.95 -6.75
CA GLN A 164 -6.68 17.50 -7.71
C GLN A 164 -7.28 16.40 -8.58
N ARG A 165 -6.99 16.46 -9.88
CA ARG A 165 -7.38 15.39 -10.81
C ARG A 165 -6.73 14.07 -10.38
N LYS A 166 -7.47 13.00 -10.54
CA LYS A 166 -7.04 11.65 -10.21
C LYS A 166 -7.06 10.76 -11.44
N VAL A 167 -6.20 9.75 -11.46
CA VAL A 167 -6.30 8.60 -12.35
C VAL A 167 -6.49 7.36 -11.52
N GLY A 168 -7.18 6.35 -12.09
CA GLY A 168 -7.45 5.09 -11.41
C GLY A 168 -6.57 3.95 -11.89
N HIS A 169 -6.38 2.98 -11.02
CA HIS A 169 -5.81 1.67 -11.32
C HIS A 169 -6.76 0.61 -10.76
N CYS A 170 -7.11 -0.38 -11.58
CA CYS A 170 -7.97 -1.50 -11.19
C CYS A 170 -7.11 -2.76 -11.05
N ASN A 171 -7.36 -3.55 -10.01
CA ASN A 171 -6.73 -4.83 -9.76
C ASN A 171 -7.79 -5.89 -9.48
N GLN A 172 -7.75 -6.98 -10.23
CA GLN A 172 -8.62 -8.15 -10.13
C GLN A 172 -7.80 -9.43 -9.99
N SER A 173 -6.61 -9.35 -9.38
CA SER A 173 -5.78 -10.53 -9.11
C SER A 173 -6.48 -11.49 -8.14
N ASP A 174 -6.04 -12.73 -8.11
CA ASP A 174 -6.66 -13.78 -7.28
C ASP A 174 -6.65 -13.41 -5.80
N GLU A 175 -5.59 -12.76 -5.31
CA GLU A 175 -5.49 -12.30 -3.92
C GLU A 175 -6.54 -11.23 -3.60
N VAL A 176 -6.72 -10.27 -4.51
CA VAL A 176 -7.72 -9.21 -4.37
C VAL A 176 -9.12 -9.77 -4.44
N LEU A 177 -9.39 -10.66 -5.41
CA LEU A 177 -10.70 -11.29 -5.57
C LEU A 177 -11.05 -12.19 -4.38
N ALA A 178 -10.08 -12.92 -3.82
CA ALA A 178 -10.27 -13.70 -2.61
C ALA A 178 -10.70 -12.81 -1.43
N PHE A 179 -10.12 -11.62 -1.30
CA PHE A 179 -10.45 -10.69 -0.22
C PHE A 179 -11.80 -9.99 -0.43
N VAL A 180 -12.06 -9.43 -1.63
CA VAL A 180 -13.32 -8.70 -1.88
C VAL A 180 -14.55 -9.61 -1.94
N ASN A 181 -14.35 -10.93 -2.08
CA ASN A 181 -15.42 -11.94 -2.07
C ASN A 181 -15.59 -12.62 -0.71
N ALA A 182 -14.85 -12.20 0.30
CA ALA A 182 -14.79 -12.90 1.58
C ALA A 182 -15.86 -12.46 2.57
N ASN A 183 -16.25 -13.38 3.48
CA ASN A 183 -17.14 -13.08 4.59
C ASN A 183 -16.57 -11.99 5.51
N ASP A 184 -15.27 -12.00 5.75
CA ASP A 184 -14.59 -11.07 6.66
C ASP A 184 -14.08 -9.79 5.97
N LEU A 185 -14.48 -9.52 4.73
CA LEU A 185 -14.07 -8.31 4.00
C LEU A 185 -14.26 -7.04 4.83
N ARG A 186 -15.49 -6.79 5.31
CA ARG A 186 -15.81 -5.53 6.02
C ARG A 186 -15.13 -5.41 7.37
N PRO A 187 -15.15 -6.43 8.26
CA PRO A 187 -14.44 -6.34 9.52
C PRO A 187 -12.92 -6.17 9.35
N LEU A 188 -12.27 -6.91 8.46
CA LEU A 188 -10.83 -6.77 8.23
C LEU A 188 -10.46 -5.42 7.60
N ALA A 189 -11.22 -4.95 6.61
CA ALA A 189 -11.02 -3.63 6.02
C ALA A 189 -11.17 -2.50 7.05
N ALA A 190 -12.06 -2.64 8.04
CA ALA A 190 -12.27 -1.67 9.10
C ALA A 190 -11.11 -1.60 10.11
N LEU A 191 -10.34 -2.68 10.29
CA LEU A 191 -9.13 -2.66 11.13
C LEU A 191 -8.00 -1.83 10.52
N GLY A 192 -8.05 -1.59 9.21
CA GLY A 192 -7.01 -0.86 8.51
C GLY A 192 -5.73 -1.66 8.30
N THR A 193 -4.66 -0.97 7.98
CA THR A 193 -3.34 -1.56 7.78
C THR A 193 -2.50 -1.45 9.04
N SER A 194 -1.43 -2.23 9.12
CA SER A 194 -0.56 -2.28 10.29
C SER A 194 0.88 -1.87 10.02
N CYS A 195 1.33 -1.88 8.77
CA CYS A 195 2.70 -1.47 8.43
C CYS A 195 2.81 0.05 8.28
N PRO A 196 3.83 0.72 8.88
CA PRO A 196 3.98 2.17 8.82
C PRO A 196 4.00 2.77 7.41
N ASP A 197 4.61 2.09 6.45
CA ASP A 197 4.73 2.56 5.07
C ASP A 197 3.40 2.70 4.34
N HIS A 198 2.36 2.01 4.82
CA HIS A 198 1.05 1.97 4.16
C HIS A 198 0.28 3.29 4.31
N PHE A 199 0.30 3.92 5.48
CA PHE A 199 -0.59 5.05 5.81
C PHE A 199 -0.49 6.24 4.86
N LEU A 200 0.71 6.55 4.36
CA LEU A 200 0.91 7.59 3.37
C LEU A 200 0.41 7.21 1.97
N ARG A 201 0.27 5.92 1.68
CA ARG A 201 -0.09 5.38 0.36
C ARG A 201 -1.55 5.03 0.25
N THR A 202 -2.11 4.39 1.28
CA THR A 202 -3.47 3.81 1.27
C THR A 202 -4.43 4.52 2.18
N LYS A 203 -3.94 5.43 3.06
CA LYS A 203 -4.61 5.93 4.26
C LYS A 203 -4.89 4.82 5.27
N ILE A 204 -5.51 5.20 6.41
CA ILE A 204 -5.79 4.26 7.49
C ILE A 204 -6.75 3.15 7.08
N ARG A 205 -7.76 3.44 6.23
CA ARG A 205 -8.78 2.46 5.81
C ARG A 205 -9.18 2.64 4.35
N PRO A 206 -9.58 1.57 3.65
CA PRO A 206 -10.22 1.66 2.34
C PRO A 206 -11.70 2.03 2.47
N LEU A 207 -12.32 2.41 1.37
CA LEU A 207 -13.77 2.46 1.25
C LEU A 207 -14.27 1.15 0.62
N VAL A 208 -15.05 0.37 1.36
CA VAL A 208 -15.77 -0.79 0.83
C VAL A 208 -17.10 -0.32 0.29
N LEU A 209 -17.29 -0.38 -1.03
CA LEU A 209 -18.53 0.04 -1.68
C LEU A 209 -19.70 -0.89 -1.31
N ASP A 210 -20.89 -0.31 -1.28
CA ASP A 210 -22.14 -1.05 -1.15
C ASP A 210 -22.59 -1.53 -2.53
N PHE A 211 -22.09 -2.71 -2.91
CA PHE A 211 -22.39 -3.38 -4.18
C PHE A 211 -22.68 -4.86 -3.90
N ASN A 212 -23.78 -5.36 -4.44
CA ASN A 212 -24.19 -6.76 -4.33
C ASN A 212 -23.86 -7.53 -5.63
N PRO A 213 -22.80 -8.34 -5.67
CA PRO A 213 -22.42 -9.07 -6.88
C PRO A 213 -23.35 -10.25 -7.23
N THR A 214 -24.29 -10.60 -6.33
CA THR A 214 -25.23 -11.71 -6.53
C THR A 214 -26.64 -11.23 -6.88
N ALA A 215 -26.80 -9.95 -7.25
CA ALA A 215 -28.08 -9.44 -7.69
C ALA A 215 -28.53 -10.08 -9.00
N ASP A 216 -29.81 -10.43 -9.11
CA ASP A 216 -30.40 -11.05 -10.32
C ASP A 216 -30.26 -10.14 -11.56
N ASP A 217 -30.29 -8.83 -11.36
CA ASP A 217 -30.08 -7.80 -12.39
C ASP A 217 -28.88 -6.93 -12.02
N LEU A 218 -27.74 -7.25 -12.62
CA LEU A 218 -26.46 -6.55 -12.38
C LEU A 218 -26.50 -5.08 -12.84
N GLU A 219 -27.24 -4.75 -13.89
CA GLU A 219 -27.39 -3.36 -14.37
C GLU A 219 -28.21 -2.51 -13.39
N ALA A 220 -29.29 -3.07 -12.86
CA ALA A 220 -30.10 -2.41 -11.84
C ALA A 220 -29.29 -2.22 -10.55
N GLU A 221 -28.51 -3.21 -10.14
CA GLU A 221 -27.64 -3.11 -8.97
C GLU A 221 -26.54 -2.05 -9.16
N LEU A 222 -25.93 -2.01 -10.32
CA LEU A 222 -24.94 -0.98 -10.65
C LEU A 222 -25.58 0.42 -10.60
N ALA A 223 -26.79 0.58 -11.13
CA ALA A 223 -27.52 1.84 -11.06
C ALA A 223 -27.78 2.25 -9.59
N ARG A 224 -28.20 1.31 -8.74
CA ARG A 224 -28.41 1.53 -7.30
C ARG A 224 -27.10 1.96 -6.60
N CYS A 225 -26.01 1.25 -6.89
CA CYS A 225 -24.69 1.56 -6.33
C CYS A 225 -24.24 2.99 -6.72
N VAL A 226 -24.44 3.36 -7.99
CA VAL A 226 -24.11 4.71 -8.51
C VAL A 226 -24.99 5.79 -7.87
N GLU A 227 -26.26 5.54 -7.67
CA GLU A 227 -27.19 6.47 -7.00
C GLU A 227 -26.77 6.72 -5.54
N GLY A 228 -26.35 5.65 -4.82
CA GLY A 228 -25.86 5.75 -3.45
C GLY A 228 -24.40 6.23 -3.29
N LEU A 229 -23.68 6.41 -4.40
CA LEU A 229 -22.23 6.67 -4.35
C LEU A 229 -21.86 7.97 -3.62
N ASP A 230 -22.61 9.06 -3.83
CA ASP A 230 -22.35 10.33 -3.16
C ASP A 230 -22.45 10.21 -1.63
N GLN A 231 -23.46 9.48 -1.16
CA GLN A 231 -23.63 9.25 0.26
C GLN A 231 -22.48 8.43 0.86
N GLN A 232 -22.02 7.40 0.17
CA GLN A 232 -20.90 6.57 0.61
C GLN A 232 -19.59 7.36 0.66
N LEU A 233 -19.34 8.18 -0.36
CA LEU A 233 -18.14 9.04 -0.42
C LEU A 233 -18.17 10.09 0.70
N GLU A 234 -19.34 10.70 0.98
CA GLU A 234 -19.46 11.70 2.03
C GLU A 234 -19.32 11.08 3.43
N ALA A 235 -19.88 9.90 3.64
CA ALA A 235 -19.71 9.17 4.89
C ALA A 235 -18.22 8.86 5.16
N TYR A 236 -17.48 8.43 4.14
CA TYR A 236 -16.03 8.21 4.25
C TYR A 236 -15.27 9.50 4.57
N ARG A 237 -15.58 10.61 3.87
CA ARG A 237 -14.94 11.92 4.10
C ARG A 237 -15.16 12.40 5.53
N THR A 238 -16.35 12.21 6.05
CA THR A 238 -16.72 12.56 7.43
C THR A 238 -15.95 11.71 8.43
N ASP A 239 -15.94 10.37 8.26
CA ASP A 239 -15.19 9.46 9.12
C ASP A 239 -13.68 9.79 9.14
N TYR A 240 -13.10 10.05 7.97
CA TYR A 240 -11.69 10.45 7.88
C TYR A 240 -11.40 11.82 8.52
N ALA A 241 -12.31 12.78 8.37
CA ALA A 241 -12.19 14.08 9.02
C ALA A 241 -12.32 13.97 10.55
N ASP A 242 -13.21 13.11 11.02
CA ASP A 242 -13.38 12.82 12.45
C ASP A 242 -12.15 12.10 13.02
N TYR A 243 -11.59 11.13 12.32
CA TYR A 243 -10.30 10.52 12.65
C TYR A 243 -9.21 11.57 12.79
N TYR A 244 -9.05 12.45 11.80
CA TYR A 244 -8.08 13.54 11.87
C TYR A 244 -8.32 14.43 13.09
N ASN A 245 -9.56 14.83 13.38
CA ASN A 245 -9.90 15.72 14.48
C ASN A 245 -9.69 15.07 15.86
N ARG A 246 -9.91 13.76 15.99
CA ARG A 246 -9.65 13.00 17.22
C ARG A 246 -8.16 12.89 17.54
N CYS A 247 -7.33 12.68 16.51
CA CYS A 247 -5.93 12.31 16.69
C CYS A 247 -4.95 13.47 16.53
N LYS A 248 -5.36 14.60 15.90
CA LYS A 248 -4.46 15.74 15.64
C LYS A 248 -3.87 16.32 16.92
N ARG A 249 -2.63 16.78 16.80
CA ARG A 249 -1.88 17.53 17.82
C ARG A 249 -1.76 19.00 17.39
N ASP A 250 -1.34 19.88 18.29
CA ASP A 250 -1.23 21.33 18.02
C ASP A 250 -0.31 21.67 16.82
N ASN A 251 0.69 20.82 16.58
CA ASN A 251 1.66 20.98 15.49
C ASN A 251 1.42 20.07 14.30
N SER A 252 0.29 19.38 14.23
CA SER A 252 -0.01 18.49 13.10
C SER A 252 -0.16 19.28 11.80
N PRO A 253 0.31 18.72 10.67
CA PRO A 253 0.00 19.26 9.34
C PRO A 253 -1.52 19.37 9.14
N ALA A 254 -1.95 20.27 8.25
CA ALA A 254 -3.35 20.38 7.89
C ALA A 254 -3.89 19.06 7.30
N ILE A 255 -5.18 18.83 7.48
CA ILE A 255 -5.85 17.65 6.90
C ILE A 255 -5.62 17.59 5.39
N ARG A 256 -5.29 16.40 4.89
CA ARG A 256 -5.13 16.14 3.46
C ARG A 256 -6.48 15.89 2.79
N ASP A 257 -6.46 15.64 1.48
CA ASP A 257 -7.64 15.22 0.72
C ASP A 257 -8.39 14.10 1.47
N THR A 258 -9.65 14.33 1.81
CA THR A 258 -10.47 13.42 2.62
C THR A 258 -11.00 12.22 1.84
N ASN A 259 -10.86 12.19 0.51
CA ASN A 259 -11.30 11.06 -0.31
C ASN A 259 -10.47 9.80 -0.03
N ALA A 260 -11.07 8.63 -0.16
CA ALA A 260 -10.35 7.36 -0.11
C ALA A 260 -9.31 7.26 -1.24
N VAL A 261 -8.24 6.53 -0.99
CA VAL A 261 -7.27 6.12 -2.00
C VAL A 261 -7.64 4.74 -2.55
N VAL A 262 -8.07 3.84 -1.69
CA VAL A 262 -8.41 2.44 -1.99
C VAL A 262 -9.91 2.25 -1.90
N TYR A 263 -10.50 1.69 -2.94
CA TYR A 263 -11.91 1.33 -3.06
C TYR A 263 -11.98 -0.19 -3.28
N LEU A 264 -12.66 -0.89 -2.38
CA LEU A 264 -12.92 -2.32 -2.49
C LEU A 264 -14.36 -2.49 -2.98
N VAL A 265 -14.51 -3.19 -4.08
CA VAL A 265 -15.82 -3.43 -4.70
C VAL A 265 -16.12 -4.92 -4.59
N PRO A 266 -17.06 -5.34 -3.71
CA PRO A 266 -17.43 -6.74 -3.56
C PRO A 266 -17.73 -7.39 -4.90
N GLY A 267 -17.18 -8.57 -5.15
CA GLY A 267 -17.39 -9.31 -6.40
C GLY A 267 -16.61 -8.80 -7.60
N VAL A 268 -16.02 -7.60 -7.55
CA VAL A 268 -15.42 -6.94 -8.73
C VAL A 268 -13.90 -6.82 -8.62
N GLY A 269 -13.39 -6.32 -7.49
CA GLY A 269 -11.97 -6.11 -7.31
C GLY A 269 -11.64 -4.87 -6.50
N MET A 270 -10.42 -4.38 -6.64
CA MET A 270 -9.89 -3.18 -5.98
C MET A 270 -9.60 -2.08 -7.01
N ILE A 271 -10.01 -0.86 -6.68
CA ILE A 271 -9.70 0.33 -7.49
C ILE A 271 -8.93 1.30 -6.59
N THR A 272 -7.80 1.80 -7.07
CA THR A 272 -7.02 2.82 -6.37
C THR A 272 -6.93 4.09 -7.20
N PHE A 273 -6.94 5.25 -6.53
CA PHE A 273 -6.88 6.55 -7.20
C PHE A 273 -5.76 7.41 -6.64
N ALA A 274 -4.99 8.01 -7.54
CA ALA A 274 -3.93 8.96 -7.18
C ALA A 274 -3.77 10.06 -8.22
N LYS A 275 -2.81 10.95 -8.00
CA LYS A 275 -2.49 12.07 -8.90
C LYS A 275 -1.95 11.61 -10.26
N ASP A 276 -1.32 10.45 -10.34
CA ASP A 276 -0.75 9.84 -11.54
C ASP A 276 -0.89 8.31 -11.48
N LYS A 277 -0.70 7.65 -12.62
CA LYS A 277 -0.89 6.21 -12.77
C LYS A 277 0.09 5.39 -11.93
N ALA A 278 1.35 5.83 -11.86
CA ALA A 278 2.38 5.15 -11.07
C ALA A 278 2.03 5.17 -9.57
N THR A 279 1.60 6.32 -9.05
CA THR A 279 1.19 6.45 -7.64
C THR A 279 -0.07 5.62 -7.34
N ALA A 280 -1.04 5.57 -8.28
CA ALA A 280 -2.24 4.74 -8.12
C ALA A 280 -1.88 3.24 -8.06
N ARG A 281 -0.99 2.78 -8.96
CA ARG A 281 -0.47 1.40 -8.95
C ARG A 281 0.29 1.07 -7.66
N ILE A 282 1.17 1.96 -7.22
CA ILE A 282 1.92 1.78 -5.97
C ILE A 282 0.96 1.66 -4.78
N ALA A 283 -0.07 2.50 -4.69
CA ALA A 283 -1.08 2.38 -3.63
C ALA A 283 -1.81 1.03 -3.68
N CYS A 284 -2.07 0.52 -4.89
CA CYS A 284 -2.64 -0.82 -5.09
C CYS A 284 -1.71 -1.91 -4.55
N GLU A 285 -0.43 -1.89 -4.91
CA GLU A 285 0.57 -2.87 -4.46
C GLU A 285 0.72 -2.88 -2.93
N PHE A 286 0.74 -1.71 -2.29
CA PHE A 286 0.73 -1.61 -0.84
C PHE A 286 -0.52 -2.23 -0.20
N TYR A 287 -1.68 -2.07 -0.83
CA TYR A 287 -2.89 -2.69 -0.27
C TYR A 287 -2.97 -4.20 -0.55
N VAL A 288 -2.41 -4.69 -1.66
CA VAL A 288 -2.21 -6.15 -1.87
C VAL A 288 -1.32 -6.74 -0.78
N ASN A 289 -0.23 -6.04 -0.43
CA ASN A 289 0.61 -6.44 0.71
C ASN A 289 -0.22 -6.52 2.00
N ALA A 290 -1.06 -5.51 2.30
CA ALA A 290 -1.95 -5.56 3.46
C ALA A 290 -2.93 -6.74 3.41
N ILE A 291 -3.50 -7.07 2.24
CA ILE A 291 -4.37 -8.24 2.05
C ILE A 291 -3.62 -9.54 2.37
N ASN A 292 -2.39 -9.70 1.89
CA ASN A 292 -1.57 -10.87 2.17
C ASN A 292 -1.27 -11.00 3.66
N VAL A 293 -0.88 -9.90 4.31
CA VAL A 293 -0.63 -9.86 5.76
C VAL A 293 -1.89 -10.24 6.54
N MET A 294 -3.06 -9.67 6.20
CA MET A 294 -4.34 -10.01 6.85
C MET A 294 -4.68 -11.49 6.67
N ARG A 295 -4.45 -12.05 5.46
CA ARG A 295 -4.72 -13.46 5.17
C ARG A 295 -3.92 -14.39 6.06
N GLU A 296 -2.61 -14.18 6.12
CA GLU A 296 -1.73 -15.05 6.87
C GLU A 296 -1.90 -14.85 8.38
N ALA A 297 -2.01 -13.60 8.85
CA ALA A 297 -2.20 -13.31 10.27
C ALA A 297 -3.51 -13.88 10.82
N ASN A 298 -4.62 -13.68 10.09
CA ASN A 298 -5.94 -14.17 10.50
C ASN A 298 -6.08 -15.70 10.35
N GLY A 299 -5.22 -16.32 9.55
CA GLY A 299 -5.17 -17.77 9.39
C GLY A 299 -4.52 -18.53 10.56
N VAL A 300 -3.71 -17.85 11.37
CA VAL A 300 -2.96 -18.47 12.48
C VAL A 300 -3.31 -17.90 13.86
N SER A 301 -3.84 -16.67 13.91
CA SER A 301 -4.27 -15.98 15.13
C SER A 301 -5.31 -14.92 14.74
N GLU A 302 -5.41 -13.84 15.50
CA GLU A 302 -6.26 -12.67 15.22
C GLU A 302 -5.39 -11.55 14.63
N TYR A 303 -5.74 -11.06 13.42
CA TYR A 303 -5.07 -9.90 12.83
C TYR A 303 -5.35 -8.64 13.66
N VAL A 304 -4.31 -7.86 13.90
CA VAL A 304 -4.39 -6.58 14.60
C VAL A 304 -3.88 -5.47 13.69
N GLY A 305 -4.73 -4.49 13.41
CA GLY A 305 -4.33 -3.23 12.78
C GLY A 305 -3.62 -2.32 13.78
N LEU A 306 -2.93 -1.32 13.29
CA LEU A 306 -2.28 -0.33 14.15
C LEU A 306 -3.33 0.55 14.84
N ASP A 307 -3.07 0.90 16.10
CA ASP A 307 -3.90 1.85 16.84
C ASP A 307 -4.10 3.16 16.07
N GLU A 308 -5.30 3.74 16.18
CA GLU A 308 -5.71 4.91 15.38
C GLU A 308 -4.81 6.13 15.63
N GLN A 309 -4.36 6.34 16.88
CA GLN A 309 -3.43 7.43 17.20
C GLN A 309 -2.04 7.19 16.63
N GLU A 310 -1.56 5.94 16.69
CA GLU A 310 -0.25 5.57 16.14
C GLU A 310 -0.23 5.65 14.60
N ALA A 311 -1.32 5.19 13.96
CA ALA A 311 -1.53 5.35 12.52
C ALA A 311 -1.50 6.83 12.10
N PHE A 312 -2.18 7.70 12.88
CA PHE A 312 -2.17 9.14 12.65
C PHE A 312 -0.77 9.76 12.81
N ASP A 313 -0.05 9.38 13.86
CA ASP A 313 1.30 9.88 14.14
C ASP A 313 2.32 9.48 13.06
N ILE A 314 2.03 8.45 12.26
CA ILE A 314 2.76 8.11 11.04
C ILE A 314 2.24 8.92 9.84
N GLU A 315 0.93 8.87 9.58
CA GLU A 315 0.32 9.50 8.40
C GLU A 315 0.57 11.01 8.36
N TYR A 316 0.48 11.69 9.51
CA TYR A 316 0.66 13.14 9.65
C TYR A 316 2.00 13.54 10.28
N TRP A 317 3.00 12.68 10.16
CA TRP A 317 4.32 12.96 10.70
C TRP A 317 5.00 14.12 9.97
N LEU A 318 5.58 15.05 10.73
CA LEU A 318 6.28 16.23 10.17
C LEU A 318 7.46 15.86 9.25
N LEU A 319 8.11 14.72 9.49
CA LEU A 319 9.20 14.24 8.61
C LEU A 319 8.68 13.75 7.26
N GLU A 320 7.56 13.05 7.25
CA GLU A 320 6.90 12.63 6.03
C GLU A 320 6.34 13.83 5.26
N GLU A 321 5.79 14.81 5.97
CA GLU A 321 5.39 16.09 5.37
C GLU A 321 6.57 16.81 4.70
N ALA A 322 7.76 16.79 5.34
CA ALA A 322 8.98 17.35 4.75
C ALA A 322 9.43 16.61 3.49
N LYS A 323 9.25 15.28 3.41
CA LYS A 323 9.49 14.49 2.19
C LYS A 323 8.50 14.87 1.09
N LEU A 324 7.21 14.95 1.41
CA LEU A 324 6.15 15.32 0.47
C LEU A 324 6.39 16.72 -0.15
N ARG A 325 6.83 17.68 0.66
CA ARG A 325 7.16 19.04 0.17
C ARG A 325 8.36 19.09 -0.76
N ARG A 326 9.26 18.11 -0.68
CA ARG A 326 10.43 18.00 -1.58
C ARG A 326 10.14 17.26 -2.87
N MET A 327 8.99 16.61 -2.98
CA MET A 327 8.61 15.92 -4.21
C MET A 327 8.48 16.92 -5.37
N PRO A 328 8.79 16.50 -6.60
CA PRO A 328 8.58 17.34 -7.79
C PRO A 328 7.15 17.86 -7.84
N LYS A 329 6.99 19.12 -8.23
CA LYS A 329 5.66 19.70 -8.45
C LYS A 329 4.93 18.89 -9.53
N PRO A 330 3.60 18.76 -9.42
CA PRO A 330 2.81 18.14 -10.47
C PRO A 330 3.09 18.79 -11.83
N LYS A 331 3.17 17.96 -12.86
CA LYS A 331 3.27 18.43 -14.24
C LYS A 331 1.93 19.02 -14.70
N SER A 332 1.96 19.77 -15.81
CA SER A 332 0.79 20.52 -16.30
C SER A 332 -0.44 19.65 -16.62
N LEU A 333 -0.20 18.38 -16.98
CA LEU A 333 -1.25 17.41 -17.36
C LEU A 333 -1.36 16.22 -16.40
N ASP A 334 -0.76 16.28 -15.23
CA ASP A 334 -0.91 15.23 -14.22
C ASP A 334 -2.41 14.98 -13.92
N GLY A 335 -2.77 13.70 -13.85
CA GLY A 335 -4.14 13.27 -13.61
C GLY A 335 -5.08 13.40 -14.83
N GLN A 336 -4.58 13.76 -16.00
CA GLN A 336 -5.36 13.82 -17.24
C GLN A 336 -5.17 12.55 -18.07
N VAL A 337 -6.22 12.20 -18.83
CA VAL A 337 -6.20 11.11 -19.80
C VAL A 337 -6.46 11.72 -21.19
N ALA A 338 -5.53 11.52 -22.09
CA ALA A 338 -5.62 11.96 -23.49
C ALA A 338 -5.96 10.78 -24.39
N PHE A 339 -7.02 10.89 -25.18
CA PHE A 339 -7.39 9.94 -26.22
C PHE A 339 -6.95 10.47 -27.57
N ILE A 340 -6.11 9.72 -28.29
CA ILE A 340 -5.48 10.16 -29.54
C ILE A 340 -5.91 9.23 -30.67
N THR A 341 -6.78 9.72 -31.57
CA THR A 341 -7.10 9.04 -32.83
C THR A 341 -5.97 9.22 -33.83
N GLY A 342 -5.69 8.20 -34.65
CA GLY A 342 -4.49 8.16 -35.49
C GLY A 342 -3.20 8.07 -34.64
N GLY A 343 -3.31 7.46 -33.47
CA GLY A 343 -2.27 7.41 -32.45
C GLY A 343 -0.99 6.68 -32.84
N ALA A 344 -1.10 5.74 -33.78
CA ALA A 344 0.03 4.98 -34.32
C ALA A 344 0.82 5.75 -35.39
N GLY A 345 0.22 6.77 -35.98
CA GLY A 345 0.87 7.60 -37.02
C GLY A 345 1.95 8.54 -36.44
N GLY A 346 2.78 9.10 -37.31
CA GLY A 346 3.89 9.97 -36.89
C GLY A 346 3.47 11.18 -36.05
N ILE A 347 2.37 11.86 -36.45
CA ILE A 347 1.82 13.02 -35.71
C ILE A 347 1.21 12.52 -34.38
N GLY A 348 0.45 11.41 -34.40
CA GLY A 348 -0.16 10.82 -33.19
C GLY A 348 0.89 10.46 -32.14
N LYS A 349 1.96 9.75 -32.53
CA LYS A 349 3.08 9.40 -31.64
C LYS A 349 3.81 10.62 -31.09
N ALA A 350 4.08 11.64 -31.91
CA ALA A 350 4.72 12.88 -31.48
C ALA A 350 3.84 13.63 -30.46
N THR A 351 2.53 13.69 -30.70
CA THR A 351 1.55 14.26 -29.79
C THR A 351 1.52 13.47 -28.47
N ALA A 352 1.43 12.13 -28.54
CA ALA A 352 1.45 11.25 -27.38
C ALA A 352 2.68 11.50 -26.51
N ARG A 353 3.87 11.52 -27.13
CA ARG A 353 5.14 11.77 -26.44
C ARG A 353 5.15 13.13 -25.73
N ARG A 354 4.60 14.17 -26.37
CA ARG A 354 4.51 15.49 -25.75
C ARG A 354 3.57 15.49 -24.54
N LEU A 355 2.41 14.87 -24.63
CA LEU A 355 1.42 14.80 -23.53
C LEU A 355 1.93 13.96 -22.37
N LEU A 356 2.60 12.83 -22.65
CA LEU A 356 3.26 11.98 -21.63
C LEU A 356 4.37 12.74 -20.90
N ASN A 357 5.17 13.56 -21.61
CA ASN A 357 6.18 14.40 -20.97
C ASN A 357 5.58 15.41 -19.99
N GLU A 358 4.35 15.86 -20.22
CA GLU A 358 3.61 16.76 -19.36
C GLU A 358 2.80 16.03 -18.26
N GLY A 359 2.90 14.69 -18.18
CA GLY A 359 2.30 13.88 -17.11
C GLY A 359 0.91 13.32 -17.41
N ALA A 360 0.41 13.42 -18.65
CA ALA A 360 -0.84 12.78 -19.02
C ALA A 360 -0.68 11.24 -19.16
N CYS A 361 -1.74 10.49 -18.87
CA CYS A 361 -1.92 9.15 -19.41
C CYS A 361 -2.45 9.24 -20.83
N VAL A 362 -1.99 8.37 -21.73
CA VAL A 362 -2.38 8.42 -23.15
C VAL A 362 -3.04 7.11 -23.56
N ILE A 363 -4.17 7.22 -24.23
CA ILE A 363 -4.86 6.13 -24.91
C ILE A 363 -4.64 6.33 -26.41
N LEU A 364 -3.99 5.38 -27.05
CA LEU A 364 -3.82 5.38 -28.51
C LEU A 364 -4.99 4.65 -29.16
N ALA A 365 -5.54 5.23 -30.21
CA ALA A 365 -6.57 4.62 -31.04
C ALA A 365 -6.19 4.76 -32.52
N ASP A 366 -6.14 3.65 -33.24
CA ASP A 366 -5.85 3.60 -34.67
C ASP A 366 -6.58 2.44 -35.35
N ILE A 367 -6.78 2.55 -36.64
CA ILE A 367 -7.32 1.44 -37.46
C ILE A 367 -6.26 0.38 -37.75
N ASP A 368 -4.98 0.76 -37.75
CA ASP A 368 -3.84 -0.14 -37.95
C ASP A 368 -3.40 -0.75 -36.61
N THR A 369 -3.85 -1.95 -36.37
CA THR A 369 -3.62 -2.66 -35.10
C THR A 369 -2.13 -3.01 -34.89
N GLU A 370 -1.40 -3.35 -35.98
CA GLU A 370 0.02 -3.70 -35.88
C GLU A 370 0.86 -2.46 -35.57
N ALA A 371 0.59 -1.35 -36.27
CA ALA A 371 1.23 -0.07 -35.99
C ALA A 371 0.93 0.42 -34.57
N MET A 372 -0.28 0.18 -34.05
CA MET A 372 -0.69 0.55 -32.69
C MET A 372 0.09 -0.23 -31.64
N VAL A 373 0.26 -1.56 -31.79
CA VAL A 373 1.07 -2.39 -30.90
C VAL A 373 2.53 -1.89 -30.88
N SER A 374 3.09 -1.60 -32.05
CA SER A 374 4.45 -1.06 -32.17
C SER A 374 4.59 0.31 -31.52
N ALA A 375 3.64 1.22 -31.73
CA ALA A 375 3.63 2.55 -31.12
C ALA A 375 3.53 2.48 -29.58
N LYS A 376 2.68 1.58 -29.07
CA LYS A 376 2.57 1.33 -27.63
C LYS A 376 3.88 0.82 -27.05
N GLN A 377 4.53 -0.14 -27.68
CA GLN A 377 5.83 -0.66 -27.22
C GLN A 377 6.91 0.43 -27.20
N GLU A 378 7.00 1.23 -28.28
CA GLU A 378 7.95 2.34 -28.40
C GLU A 378 7.76 3.37 -27.26
N LEU A 379 6.53 3.80 -27.02
CA LEU A 379 6.24 4.81 -25.99
C LEU A 379 6.34 4.25 -24.58
N SER A 380 5.95 3.00 -24.36
CA SER A 380 6.02 2.36 -23.03
C SER A 380 7.46 2.13 -22.56
N ALA A 381 8.45 2.08 -23.45
CA ALA A 381 9.85 2.00 -23.09
C ALA A 381 10.31 3.20 -22.25
N ASP A 382 9.78 4.39 -22.55
CA ASP A 382 10.12 5.65 -21.85
C ASP A 382 9.11 6.01 -20.73
N TYR A 383 7.82 5.64 -20.90
CA TYR A 383 6.71 6.09 -20.06
C TYR A 383 5.95 4.96 -19.36
N SER A 384 6.41 3.73 -19.51
CA SER A 384 5.91 2.50 -18.88
C SER A 384 4.36 2.37 -18.88
N GLN A 385 3.69 2.65 -17.79
CA GLN A 385 2.27 2.36 -17.60
C GLN A 385 1.31 3.50 -18.01
N ASP A 386 1.82 4.62 -18.45
CA ASP A 386 0.99 5.77 -18.83
C ASP A 386 0.44 5.68 -20.27
N VAL A 387 0.75 4.59 -21.00
CA VAL A 387 0.30 4.34 -22.37
C VAL A 387 -0.59 3.10 -22.44
N VAL A 388 -1.77 3.26 -23.02
CA VAL A 388 -2.76 2.20 -23.24
C VAL A 388 -3.09 2.05 -24.72
#